data_0250fc0373fff8e61faef73033b0648a
#
_entry.id   0250fc0373fff8e61faef73033b0648a
#
_cell.length_a   1.000
_cell.length_b   1.000
_cell.length_c   1.000
_cell.angle_alpha   90.00
_cell.angle_beta   90.00
_cell.angle_gamma   90.00
#
_symmetry.space_group_name_H-M   'P 1'
#
loop_
_entity.id
_entity.type
_entity.pdbx_description
1 polymer ?
#
loop_
_entity_poly.entity_id
_entity_poly.type
_entity_poly.pdbx_seq_one_letter_code
_entity_poly.pdbx_strand_id
1 'polypeptide(L)'
;MIKKIIVSSCLLFSLAIFAQEGTSSAYSYYGIGDIKFKGSIENRSMGGISVFPDSIHINIQNPAHLASLKLTGFALGGTYANTKSKTETQEAKARRTSLDYMVIAVPVGKVGIGFGLIPYSSVGYKIQKNIYDINTSVNPYDTTRVQYSKYSGTGGVNKVFMGFGYRLTKKINIGGHLQYNF
;
A
#
# COMPACT_ATOMS: atom_id res chain seq x y z
N MET A 1 13.94 -12.30 -34.38
CA MET A 1 13.72 -13.21 -33.25
C MET A 1 13.55 -12.45 -31.95
N ILE A 2 14.43 -11.53 -31.57
CA ILE A 2 14.39 -10.76 -30.30
C ILE A 2 13.05 -10.04 -30.07
N LYS A 3 12.47 -9.35 -31.09
CA LYS A 3 11.16 -8.67 -30.97
C LYS A 3 10.03 -9.63 -30.57
N LYS A 4 10.02 -10.86 -31.11
CA LYS A 4 9.01 -11.87 -30.76
C LYS A 4 9.18 -12.38 -29.32
N ILE A 5 10.42 -12.51 -28.85
CA ILE A 5 10.71 -12.91 -27.46
C ILE A 5 10.26 -11.82 -26.48
N ILE A 6 10.53 -10.55 -26.79
CA ILE A 6 10.11 -9.42 -25.96
C ILE A 6 8.57 -9.34 -25.86
N VAL A 7 7.88 -9.45 -27.00
CA VAL A 7 6.40 -9.44 -27.04
C VAL A 7 5.83 -10.63 -26.27
N SER A 8 6.39 -11.83 -26.44
CA SER A 8 5.95 -13.01 -25.70
C SER A 8 6.20 -12.89 -24.20
N SER A 9 7.34 -12.31 -23.80
CA SER A 9 7.64 -12.04 -22.38
C SER A 9 6.68 -11.02 -21.79
N CYS A 10 6.37 -9.92 -22.48
CA CYS A 10 5.38 -8.95 -22.05
C CYS A 10 3.97 -9.56 -21.92
N LEU A 11 3.59 -10.45 -22.83
CA LEU A 11 2.30 -11.14 -22.80
C LEU A 11 2.20 -12.10 -21.60
N LEU A 12 3.29 -12.79 -21.26
CA LEU A 12 3.33 -13.66 -20.08
C LEU A 12 3.26 -12.86 -18.78
N PHE A 13 3.89 -11.69 -18.72
CA PHE A 13 3.81 -10.79 -17.56
C PHE A 13 2.38 -10.23 -17.35
N SER A 14 1.63 -9.98 -18.41
CA SER A 14 0.26 -9.46 -18.30
C SER A 14 -0.73 -10.47 -17.72
N LEU A 15 -0.46 -11.77 -17.83
CA LEU A 15 -1.31 -12.84 -17.26
C LEU A 15 -1.10 -13.03 -15.74
N ALA A 16 -0.03 -12.46 -15.17
CA ALA A 16 0.28 -12.58 -13.75
C ALA A 16 -0.34 -11.46 -12.88
N ILE A 17 -1.13 -10.57 -13.46
CA ILE A 17 -1.84 -9.52 -12.72
C ILE A 17 -3.10 -10.11 -12.08
N PHE A 18 -2.92 -10.97 -11.10
CA PHE A 18 -3.97 -11.24 -10.15
C PHE A 18 -4.14 -9.99 -9.28
N ALA A 19 -5.35 -9.50 -9.14
CA ALA A 19 -5.66 -8.41 -8.24
C ALA A 19 -5.25 -8.83 -6.82
N GLN A 20 -4.08 -8.32 -6.38
CA GLN A 20 -3.56 -8.61 -5.05
C GLN A 20 -4.39 -7.81 -4.05
N GLU A 21 -5.07 -8.50 -3.15
CA GLU A 21 -5.76 -7.85 -2.05
C GLU A 21 -4.73 -7.13 -1.19
N GLY A 22 -4.83 -5.81 -1.09
CA GLY A 22 -3.86 -4.97 -0.37
C GLY A 22 -3.90 -5.13 1.15
N THR A 23 -5.02 -5.68 1.69
CA THR A 23 -5.20 -6.04 3.10
C THR A 23 -6.12 -7.25 3.22
N SER A 24 -6.01 -7.97 4.33
CA SER A 24 -6.90 -9.06 4.72
C SER A 24 -7.63 -8.76 6.03
N SER A 25 -7.60 -7.52 6.48
CA SER A 25 -8.21 -7.08 7.73
C SER A 25 -9.70 -6.88 7.56
N ALA A 26 -10.51 -7.50 8.41
CA ALA A 26 -11.93 -7.25 8.49
C ALA A 26 -12.25 -5.79 8.87
N TYR A 27 -11.35 -5.13 9.61
CA TYR A 27 -11.48 -3.73 10.00
C TYR A 27 -11.34 -2.75 8.83
N SER A 28 -10.81 -3.20 7.67
CA SER A 28 -10.73 -2.39 6.45
C SER A 28 -12.11 -2.04 5.86
N TYR A 29 -13.20 -2.54 6.44
CA TYR A 29 -14.57 -2.14 6.15
C TYR A 29 -14.85 -0.67 6.53
N TYR A 30 -14.13 -0.13 7.53
CA TYR A 30 -14.37 1.20 8.03
C TYR A 30 -13.55 2.26 7.28
N GLY A 31 -14.21 3.38 6.94
CA GLY A 31 -13.58 4.55 6.34
C GLY A 31 -12.89 4.25 5.01
N ILE A 32 -11.64 4.67 4.90
CA ILE A 32 -10.80 4.48 3.69
C ILE A 32 -10.00 3.18 3.70
N GLY A 33 -10.27 2.28 4.65
CA GLY A 33 -9.55 1.03 4.85
C GLY A 33 -8.31 1.16 5.73
N ASP A 34 -7.44 0.14 5.68
CA ASP A 34 -6.19 0.13 6.44
C ASP A 34 -5.18 1.11 5.85
N ILE A 35 -4.73 2.06 6.66
CA ILE A 35 -3.72 3.04 6.27
C ILE A 35 -2.35 2.38 6.28
N LYS A 36 -1.60 2.55 5.18
CA LYS A 36 -0.24 2.04 5.05
C LYS A 36 0.79 3.02 5.60
N PHE A 37 1.97 2.51 5.97
CA PHE A 37 3.09 3.35 6.37
C PHE A 37 3.55 4.22 5.19
N LYS A 38 3.78 5.52 5.46
CA LYS A 38 3.99 6.55 4.44
C LYS A 38 5.46 6.76 4.03
N GLY A 39 6.38 5.96 4.54
CA GLY A 39 7.82 6.11 4.32
C GLY A 39 8.45 4.96 3.57
N SER A 40 9.73 5.07 3.32
CA SER A 40 10.54 3.99 2.79
C SER A 40 10.77 2.88 3.83
N ILE A 41 11.31 1.75 3.40
CA ILE A 41 11.64 0.63 4.29
C ILE A 41 12.69 1.07 5.31
N GLU A 42 13.65 1.89 4.90
CA GLU A 42 14.68 2.45 5.78
C GLU A 42 14.05 3.30 6.88
N ASN A 43 13.13 4.22 6.54
CA ASN A 43 12.41 5.00 7.53
C ASN A 43 11.62 4.11 8.50
N ARG A 44 10.97 3.08 7.98
CA ARG A 44 10.21 2.13 8.79
C ARG A 44 11.11 1.36 9.76
N SER A 45 12.28 0.92 9.32
CA SER A 45 13.26 0.20 10.15
C SER A 45 13.83 1.08 11.27
N MET A 46 13.88 2.40 11.04
CA MET A 46 14.31 3.38 12.04
C MET A 46 13.14 3.93 12.88
N GLY A 47 12.00 3.24 12.94
CA GLY A 47 10.84 3.69 13.71
C GLY A 47 10.11 4.89 13.13
N GLY A 48 10.24 5.15 11.83
CA GLY A 48 9.56 6.25 11.14
C GLY A 48 10.33 7.57 11.15
N ILE A 49 11.57 7.59 11.62
CA ILE A 49 12.41 8.78 11.62
C ILE A 49 12.73 9.19 10.19
N SER A 50 12.48 10.46 9.87
CA SER A 50 12.67 11.03 8.53
C SER A 50 13.50 12.33 8.53
N VAL A 51 14.15 12.63 9.64
CA VAL A 51 14.87 13.90 9.84
C VAL A 51 16.30 13.86 9.31
N PHE A 52 16.96 12.69 9.37
CA PHE A 52 18.35 12.58 8.96
C PHE A 52 18.50 12.59 7.44
N PRO A 53 19.32 13.50 6.88
CA PRO A 53 19.61 13.52 5.45
C PRO A 53 20.49 12.32 5.10
N ASP A 54 20.12 11.64 4.02
CA ASP A 54 20.92 10.59 3.40
C ASP A 54 21.32 11.03 1.99
N SER A 55 22.49 10.62 1.55
CA SER A 55 22.99 10.93 0.21
C SER A 55 22.65 9.86 -0.84
N ILE A 56 22.16 8.70 -0.39
CA ILE A 56 21.92 7.52 -1.22
C ILE A 56 20.43 7.11 -1.18
N HIS A 57 19.84 7.03 0.02
CA HIS A 57 18.48 6.54 0.18
C HIS A 57 17.43 7.65 0.01
N ILE A 58 16.38 7.33 -0.72
CA ILE A 58 15.30 8.28 -1.01
C ILE A 58 14.36 8.36 0.20
N ASN A 59 14.28 9.52 0.81
CA ASN A 59 13.33 9.77 1.87
C ASN A 59 12.02 10.33 1.30
N ILE A 60 10.97 9.52 1.37
CA ILE A 60 9.65 9.83 0.81
C ILE A 60 8.85 10.76 1.72
N GLN A 61 9.12 10.75 3.03
CA GLN A 61 8.38 11.52 4.01
C GLN A 61 8.81 12.98 4.05
N ASN A 62 10.09 13.24 3.81
CA ASN A 62 10.66 14.58 3.91
C ASN A 62 11.28 15.01 2.58
N PRO A 63 10.58 15.85 1.79
CA PRO A 63 11.05 16.28 0.47
C PRO A 63 12.34 17.11 0.50
N ALA A 64 12.65 17.78 1.63
CA ALA A 64 13.90 18.54 1.76
C ALA A 64 15.15 17.65 1.62
N HIS A 65 15.03 16.35 1.92
CA HIS A 65 16.12 15.38 1.78
C HIS A 65 16.49 15.09 0.31
N LEU A 66 15.58 15.31 -0.63
CA LEU A 66 15.89 15.16 -2.06
C LEU A 66 17.07 16.02 -2.48
N ALA A 67 17.24 17.20 -1.86
CA ALA A 67 18.38 18.08 -2.11
C ALA A 67 19.72 17.52 -1.56
N SER A 68 19.69 16.50 -0.72
CA SER A 68 20.88 15.87 -0.15
C SER A 68 21.39 14.70 -0.97
N LEU A 69 20.56 14.16 -1.88
CA LEU A 69 20.94 13.07 -2.75
C LEU A 69 22.12 13.43 -3.64
N LYS A 70 23.01 12.48 -3.83
CA LYS A 70 24.17 12.61 -4.72
C LYS A 70 24.02 11.83 -6.01
N LEU A 71 23.19 10.81 -6.01
CA LEU A 71 22.97 9.90 -7.13
C LEU A 71 21.49 9.87 -7.51
N THR A 72 21.21 9.69 -8.79
CA THR A 72 19.89 9.32 -9.25
C THR A 72 19.55 7.94 -8.69
N GLY A 73 18.41 7.84 -7.99
CA GLY A 73 17.97 6.62 -7.36
C GLY A 73 16.60 6.19 -7.86
N PHE A 74 16.41 4.88 -7.88
CA PHE A 74 15.11 4.24 -8.01
C PHE A 74 14.89 3.35 -6.79
N ALA A 75 13.76 3.51 -6.13
CA ALA A 75 13.41 2.70 -4.98
C ALA A 75 12.02 2.07 -5.17
N LEU A 76 11.97 0.77 -4.91
CA LEU A 76 10.76 -0.05 -4.93
C LEU A 76 10.65 -0.78 -3.61
N GLY A 77 9.53 -0.63 -2.92
CA GLY A 77 9.25 -1.33 -1.69
C GLY A 77 8.00 -2.18 -1.79
N GLY A 78 8.04 -3.35 -1.16
CA GLY A 78 6.91 -4.25 -1.07
C GLY A 78 6.86 -4.96 0.27
N THR A 79 5.65 -5.30 0.72
CA THR A 79 5.42 -6.04 1.95
C THR A 79 4.76 -7.38 1.65
N TYR A 80 5.31 -8.44 2.21
CA TYR A 80 4.64 -9.72 2.36
C TYR A 80 4.24 -9.89 3.82
N ALA A 81 2.96 -10.10 4.07
CA ALA A 81 2.45 -10.29 5.43
C ALA A 81 1.68 -11.61 5.53
N ASN A 82 1.95 -12.35 6.62
CA ASN A 82 1.21 -13.54 6.99
C ASN A 82 0.53 -13.25 8.33
N THR A 83 -0.78 -13.13 8.32
CA THR A 83 -1.58 -12.80 9.49
C THR A 83 -2.28 -14.05 9.97
N LYS A 84 -2.14 -14.36 11.26
CA LYS A 84 -2.87 -15.42 11.93
C LYS A 84 -3.83 -14.78 12.93
N SER A 85 -5.11 -14.93 12.70
CA SER A 85 -6.16 -14.49 13.62
C SER A 85 -6.68 -15.70 14.38
N LYS A 86 -6.75 -15.59 15.70
CA LYS A 86 -7.22 -16.67 16.57
C LYS A 86 -8.29 -16.13 17.50
N THR A 87 -9.40 -16.83 17.56
CA THR A 87 -10.42 -16.70 18.59
C THR A 87 -10.40 -17.95 19.48
N GLU A 88 -11.20 -18.01 20.51
CA GLU A 88 -11.27 -19.19 21.40
C GLU A 88 -11.62 -20.47 20.65
N THR A 89 -12.43 -20.37 19.60
CA THR A 89 -12.98 -21.53 18.87
C THR A 89 -12.50 -21.68 17.43
N GLN A 90 -11.86 -20.64 16.85
CA GLN A 90 -11.52 -20.63 15.43
C GLN A 90 -10.17 -19.99 15.16
N GLU A 91 -9.45 -20.50 14.16
CA GLU A 91 -8.23 -19.91 13.62
C GLU A 91 -8.42 -19.60 12.15
N ALA A 92 -7.97 -18.41 11.74
CA ALA A 92 -7.91 -18.01 10.34
C ALA A 92 -6.49 -17.55 9.99
N LYS A 93 -6.00 -17.94 8.82
CA LYS A 93 -4.71 -17.51 8.27
C LYS A 93 -4.97 -16.74 6.99
N ALA A 94 -4.36 -15.57 6.88
CA ALA A 94 -4.41 -14.76 5.68
C ALA A 94 -3.01 -14.35 5.24
N ARG A 95 -2.76 -14.41 3.93
CA ARG A 95 -1.49 -14.00 3.32
C ARG A 95 -1.78 -12.86 2.36
N ARG A 96 -0.92 -11.84 2.40
CA ARG A 96 -1.02 -10.72 1.48
C ARG A 96 0.35 -10.32 0.96
N THR A 97 0.38 -9.89 -0.28
CA THR A 97 1.53 -9.21 -0.88
C THR A 97 1.06 -7.85 -1.35
N SER A 98 1.79 -6.81 -1.04
CA SER A 98 1.42 -5.45 -1.46
C SER A 98 2.64 -4.67 -1.88
N LEU A 99 2.47 -3.82 -2.89
CA LEU A 99 3.39 -2.75 -3.21
C LEU A 99 3.25 -1.66 -2.13
N ASP A 100 4.36 -1.18 -1.60
CA ASP A 100 4.34 -0.11 -0.59
C ASP A 100 4.72 1.23 -1.21
N TYR A 101 5.69 1.27 -2.13
CA TYR A 101 6.06 2.47 -2.87
C TYR A 101 6.88 2.14 -4.11
N MET A 102 6.83 3.04 -5.06
CA MET A 102 7.71 3.11 -6.21
C MET A 102 8.10 4.58 -6.42
N VAL A 103 9.40 4.86 -6.39
CA VAL A 103 9.92 6.23 -6.41
C VAL A 103 11.17 6.32 -7.26
N ILE A 104 11.26 7.41 -7.99
CA ILE A 104 12.47 7.84 -8.72
C ILE A 104 12.87 9.21 -8.18
N ALA A 105 14.13 9.41 -7.88
CA ALA A 105 14.65 10.70 -7.46
C ALA A 105 15.93 11.06 -8.23
N VAL A 106 16.00 12.31 -8.66
CA VAL A 106 17.08 12.83 -9.48
C VAL A 106 17.64 14.09 -8.82
N PRO A 107 18.91 14.10 -8.40
CA PRO A 107 19.58 15.31 -7.95
C PRO A 107 20.08 16.14 -9.14
N VAL A 108 19.81 17.44 -9.10
CA VAL A 108 20.27 18.40 -10.10
C VAL A 108 20.96 19.57 -9.38
N GLY A 109 22.25 19.43 -9.10
CA GLY A 109 23.05 20.44 -8.40
C GLY A 109 22.57 20.68 -6.96
N LYS A 110 21.89 21.82 -6.70
CA LYS A 110 21.33 22.16 -5.38
C LYS A 110 19.88 21.72 -5.22
N VAL A 111 19.26 21.26 -6.30
CA VAL A 111 17.86 20.82 -6.34
C VAL A 111 17.80 19.30 -6.40
N GLY A 112 16.89 18.70 -5.67
CA GLY A 112 16.49 17.31 -5.84
C GLY A 112 15.02 17.23 -6.24
N ILE A 113 14.72 16.42 -7.25
CA ILE A 113 13.36 16.19 -7.73
C ILE A 113 13.05 14.72 -7.53
N GLY A 114 11.87 14.43 -6.98
CA GLY A 114 11.37 13.06 -6.81
C GLY A 114 9.97 12.91 -7.36
N PHE A 115 9.70 11.76 -7.96
CA PHE A 115 8.38 11.38 -8.44
C PHE A 115 8.09 9.95 -8.00
N GLY A 116 6.86 9.69 -7.55
CA GLY A 116 6.53 8.35 -7.11
C GLY A 116 5.04 8.09 -6.93
N LEU A 117 4.77 6.80 -6.70
CA LEU A 117 3.45 6.26 -6.41
C LEU A 117 3.53 5.50 -5.08
N ILE A 118 2.59 5.79 -4.19
CA ILE A 118 2.45 5.18 -2.88
C ILE A 118 1.00 4.77 -2.68
N PRO A 119 0.66 3.49 -2.53
CA PRO A 119 -0.63 3.08 -2.00
C PRO A 119 -0.82 3.64 -0.59
N TYR A 120 -1.79 4.54 -0.41
CA TYR A 120 -2.05 5.22 0.85
C TYR A 120 -2.86 4.36 1.82
N SER A 121 -3.90 3.73 1.29
CA SER A 121 -4.72 2.79 2.06
C SER A 121 -5.15 1.60 1.20
N SER A 122 -5.64 0.56 1.84
CA SER A 122 -6.18 -0.60 1.16
C SER A 122 -7.40 -1.17 1.88
N VAL A 123 -8.37 -1.58 1.08
CA VAL A 123 -9.60 -2.25 1.50
C VAL A 123 -9.58 -3.68 0.97
N GLY A 124 -9.89 -4.64 1.83
CA GLY A 124 -9.93 -6.06 1.46
C GLY A 124 -10.66 -6.85 2.54
N TYR A 125 -11.98 -6.72 2.62
CA TYR A 125 -12.77 -7.44 3.60
C TYR A 125 -13.73 -8.42 2.96
N LYS A 126 -13.99 -9.52 3.68
CA LYS A 126 -15.01 -10.52 3.37
C LYS A 126 -15.73 -10.85 4.68
N ILE A 127 -16.97 -10.38 4.81
CA ILE A 127 -17.79 -10.59 5.99
C ILE A 127 -18.98 -11.45 5.59
N GLN A 128 -19.20 -12.53 6.31
CA GLN A 128 -20.37 -13.39 6.15
C GLN A 128 -21.20 -13.32 7.43
N LYS A 129 -22.46 -12.95 7.29
CA LYS A 129 -23.43 -12.95 8.37
C LYS A 129 -24.51 -13.99 8.08
N ASN A 130 -24.71 -14.89 9.00
CA ASN A 130 -25.82 -15.83 8.97
C ASN A 130 -26.98 -15.18 9.72
N ILE A 131 -28.09 -14.95 9.05
CA ILE A 131 -29.32 -14.47 9.66
C ILE A 131 -30.26 -15.67 9.75
N TYR A 132 -30.52 -16.10 10.97
CA TYR A 132 -31.53 -17.11 11.22
C TYR A 132 -32.87 -16.37 11.28
N ASP A 133 -33.69 -16.54 10.26
CA ASP A 133 -35.07 -16.01 10.27
C ASP A 133 -35.90 -17.00 11.08
N ILE A 134 -36.10 -16.68 12.36
CA ILE A 134 -37.04 -17.39 13.20
C ILE A 134 -38.41 -16.86 12.83
N ASN A 135 -39.05 -17.46 11.83
CA ASN A 135 -40.45 -17.22 11.53
C ASN A 135 -41.29 -17.75 12.73
N THR A 136 -41.54 -16.87 13.68
CA THR A 136 -42.29 -17.09 14.91
C THR A 136 -43.75 -17.46 14.67
N SER A 137 -44.24 -17.54 13.44
CA SER A 137 -45.67 -17.62 13.15
C SER A 137 -46.20 -19.03 12.87
N VAL A 138 -45.35 -20.02 12.56
CA VAL A 138 -45.89 -21.34 12.14
C VAL A 138 -45.22 -22.55 12.82
N ASN A 139 -43.95 -22.48 13.12
CA ASN A 139 -43.30 -23.61 13.84
C ASN A 139 -41.91 -23.16 14.40
N PRO A 140 -41.73 -23.12 15.74
CA PRO A 140 -40.46 -22.68 16.33
C PRO A 140 -39.29 -23.68 16.12
N TYR A 141 -39.54 -24.80 15.47
CA TYR A 141 -38.54 -25.83 15.17
C TYR A 141 -38.17 -25.90 13.68
N ASP A 142 -38.77 -25.09 12.81
CA ASP A 142 -38.42 -25.07 11.40
C ASP A 142 -37.29 -24.10 11.14
N THR A 143 -36.06 -24.54 11.36
CA THR A 143 -34.80 -23.83 11.12
C THR A 143 -34.35 -23.84 9.65
N THR A 144 -35.25 -24.12 8.72
CA THR A 144 -34.90 -24.41 7.31
C THR A 144 -34.56 -23.22 6.44
N ARG A 145 -34.67 -21.99 6.93
CA ARG A 145 -34.27 -20.80 6.15
C ARG A 145 -33.12 -20.05 6.80
N VAL A 146 -31.89 -20.48 6.48
CA VAL A 146 -30.69 -19.71 6.81
C VAL A 146 -30.42 -18.73 5.66
N GLN A 147 -30.65 -17.46 5.88
CA GLN A 147 -30.27 -16.41 4.95
C GLN A 147 -28.79 -16.07 5.16
N TYR A 148 -27.99 -16.25 4.12
CA TYR A 148 -26.58 -15.89 4.12
C TYR A 148 -26.41 -14.51 3.49
N SER A 149 -25.93 -13.53 4.28
CA SER A 149 -25.52 -12.25 3.75
C SER A 149 -24.00 -12.20 3.68
N LYS A 150 -23.46 -12.04 2.48
CA LYS A 150 -22.02 -11.93 2.22
C LYS A 150 -21.69 -10.53 1.74
N TYR A 151 -20.83 -9.86 2.48
CA TYR A 151 -20.32 -8.54 2.14
C TYR A 151 -18.84 -8.65 1.82
N SER A 152 -18.42 -8.11 0.69
CA SER A 152 -17.02 -8.05 0.30
C SER A 152 -16.72 -6.71 -0.34
N GLY A 153 -15.54 -6.17 -0.05
CA GLY A 153 -15.05 -4.96 -0.68
C GLY A 153 -13.56 -5.06 -0.93
N THR A 154 -13.14 -4.56 -2.07
CA THR A 154 -11.73 -4.45 -2.47
C THR A 154 -11.48 -3.08 -3.04
N GLY A 155 -10.28 -2.54 -2.82
CA GLY A 155 -9.88 -1.24 -3.33
C GLY A 155 -8.87 -0.56 -2.43
N GLY A 156 -8.85 0.75 -2.49
CA GLY A 156 -7.95 1.58 -1.68
C GLY A 156 -7.70 2.93 -2.32
N VAL A 157 -6.94 3.75 -1.63
CA VAL A 157 -6.52 5.05 -2.12
C VAL A 157 -5.05 4.97 -2.51
N ASN A 158 -4.74 5.36 -3.73
CA ASN A 158 -3.38 5.51 -4.21
C ASN A 158 -3.00 6.99 -4.23
N LYS A 159 -1.73 7.26 -4.04
CA LYS A 159 -1.16 8.59 -4.07
C LYS A 159 -0.01 8.65 -5.07
N VAL A 160 -0.12 9.54 -6.04
CA VAL A 160 1.00 9.98 -6.87
C VAL A 160 1.52 11.29 -6.28
N PHE A 161 2.82 11.42 -6.20
CA PHE A 161 3.44 12.64 -5.72
C PHE A 161 4.62 13.07 -6.59
N MET A 162 4.83 14.38 -6.64
CA MET A 162 6.04 15.02 -7.12
C MET A 162 6.63 15.82 -5.97
N GLY A 163 7.86 15.51 -5.60
CA GLY A 163 8.60 16.18 -4.54
C GLY A 163 9.73 17.01 -5.11
N PHE A 164 10.02 18.12 -4.48
CA PHE A 164 11.21 18.91 -4.77
C PHE A 164 11.88 19.33 -3.46
N GLY A 165 13.19 19.32 -3.49
CA GLY A 165 14.03 19.80 -2.39
C GLY A 165 15.05 20.79 -2.93
N TYR A 166 15.36 21.82 -2.15
CA TYR A 166 16.37 22.81 -2.48
C TYR A 166 17.32 23.04 -1.31
N ARG A 167 18.60 22.99 -1.59
CA ARG A 167 19.66 23.26 -0.61
C ARG A 167 19.92 24.77 -0.55
N LEU A 168 19.37 25.41 0.50
CA LEU A 168 19.55 26.83 0.71
C LEU A 168 20.96 27.15 1.23
N THR A 169 21.41 26.39 2.24
CA THR A 169 22.76 26.50 2.82
C THR A 169 23.34 25.10 3.06
N LYS A 170 24.59 25.01 3.54
CA LYS A 170 25.21 23.73 3.94
C LYS A 170 24.45 23.01 5.07
N LYS A 171 23.61 23.73 5.82
CA LYS A 171 22.89 23.19 6.99
C LYS A 171 21.35 23.20 6.82
N ILE A 172 20.83 23.92 5.84
CA ILE A 172 19.39 24.13 5.67
C ILE A 172 18.96 23.69 4.28
N ASN A 173 18.06 22.73 4.24
CA ASN A 173 17.33 22.31 3.04
C ASN A 173 15.84 22.63 3.23
N ILE A 174 15.19 23.07 2.17
CA ILE A 174 13.75 23.28 2.10
C ILE A 174 13.16 22.37 1.04
N GLY A 175 11.91 22.00 1.17
CA GLY A 175 11.26 21.13 0.18
C GLY A 175 9.75 21.12 0.31
N GLY A 176 9.09 20.64 -0.73
CA GLY A 176 7.64 20.50 -0.81
C GLY A 176 7.21 19.33 -1.67
N HIS A 177 5.98 18.88 -1.46
CA HIS A 177 5.32 17.87 -2.28
C HIS A 177 4.03 18.40 -2.89
N LEU A 178 3.84 18.10 -4.17
CA LEU A 178 2.53 18.09 -4.81
C LEU A 178 2.01 16.66 -4.81
N GLN A 179 0.77 16.45 -4.38
CA GLN A 179 0.20 15.11 -4.23
C GLN A 179 -1.19 15.06 -4.85
N TYR A 180 -1.47 13.95 -5.57
CA TYR A 180 -2.78 13.63 -6.08
C TYR A 180 -3.20 12.25 -5.56
N ASN A 181 -4.38 12.19 -4.96
CA ASN A 181 -4.95 10.95 -4.41
C ASN A 181 -6.12 10.51 -5.28
N PHE A 182 -6.18 9.20 -5.59
CA PHE A 182 -7.23 8.59 -6.42
C PHE A 182 -7.54 7.17 -5.96
#